data_6fc6541e214422aeed02b0f7eadd69bb
#
_entry.id   6fc6541e214422aeed02b0f7eadd69bb
#
_cell.length_a   1.000
_cell.length_b   1.000
_cell.length_c   1.000
_cell.angle_alpha   90.00
_cell.angle_beta   90.00
_cell.angle_gamma   90.00
#
_symmetry.space_group_name_H-M   'P 1'
#
loop_
_entity.id
_entity.type
_entity.pdbx_description
1 polymer ?
#
loop_
_entity_poly.entity_id
_entity_poly.type
_entity_poly.pdbx_seq_one_letter_code
_entity_poly.pdbx_strand_id
1 'polypeptide(L)'
;MLPEKNEFPIIQIEIAKIKFLNPRTRNKVVHEEIKESIKKRGLSKPISVRAIDEDDFKYALICGQGRIEALVALGETIIPAIIRDVSEEDAYVMSLVENIARRRPRSNELLQVIKDMKIRGLSDSEISEITGYSSNWVSSINMLLDKGEHKLLSAVERGNLPLYLAVQFARCETEEAQDILTEAYDKKLIKSRDIIKIKYILNQRTVGNKGAKAAGFYYHKPSKRMTAEE
;
A
#
# COMPACT_ATOMS: atom_id res chain seq x y z
N MET A 1 -8.05 9.46 -31.58
CA MET A 1 -6.70 9.25 -32.11
C MET A 1 -5.95 8.49 -31.02
N LEU A 2 -5.64 7.21 -31.23
CA LEU A 2 -4.83 6.45 -30.26
C LEU A 2 -3.42 7.01 -30.32
N PRO A 3 -2.72 7.23 -29.17
CA PRO A 3 -1.35 7.69 -29.20
C PRO A 3 -0.49 6.68 -29.95
N GLU A 4 0.39 7.16 -30.81
CA GLU A 4 1.36 6.36 -31.53
C GLU A 4 2.08 5.43 -30.53
N LYS A 5 2.20 4.17 -30.87
CA LYS A 5 3.05 3.21 -30.15
C LYS A 5 4.48 3.74 -30.24
N ASN A 6 4.94 4.46 -29.22
CA ASN A 6 6.36 4.71 -29.04
C ASN A 6 7.04 3.35 -28.86
N GLU A 7 7.51 2.77 -29.97
CA GLU A 7 8.32 1.57 -29.95
C GLU A 7 9.72 1.95 -29.46
N PHE A 8 9.91 1.86 -28.15
CA PHE A 8 11.24 2.03 -27.56
C PHE A 8 12.11 0.82 -27.98
N PRO A 9 13.36 1.04 -28.39
CA PRO A 9 14.25 -0.03 -28.79
C PRO A 9 14.50 -0.97 -27.59
N ILE A 10 14.45 -2.28 -27.88
CA ILE A 10 14.81 -3.31 -26.91
C ILE A 10 16.30 -3.55 -27.02
N ILE A 11 17.03 -3.37 -25.93
CA ILE A 11 18.46 -3.61 -25.85
C ILE A 11 18.77 -4.72 -24.84
N GLN A 12 19.91 -5.39 -25.03
CA GLN A 12 20.41 -6.37 -24.06
C GLN A 12 21.29 -5.65 -23.03
N ILE A 13 21.02 -5.84 -21.76
CA ILE A 13 21.78 -5.22 -20.67
C ILE A 13 22.25 -6.28 -19.65
N GLU A 14 23.37 -6.01 -19.00
CA GLU A 14 23.89 -6.87 -17.95
C GLU A 14 23.05 -6.73 -16.66
N ILE A 15 22.61 -7.86 -16.12
CA ILE A 15 21.79 -7.90 -14.91
C ILE A 15 22.55 -7.29 -13.71
N ALA A 16 23.85 -7.52 -13.62
CA ALA A 16 24.70 -6.99 -12.55
C ALA A 16 24.76 -5.44 -12.51
N LYS A 17 24.44 -4.77 -13.62
CA LYS A 17 24.45 -3.31 -13.75
C LYS A 17 23.08 -2.66 -13.43
N ILE A 18 22.13 -3.42 -12.88
CA ILE A 18 20.78 -2.96 -12.59
C ILE A 18 20.59 -2.76 -11.08
N LYS A 19 20.32 -1.51 -10.68
CA LYS A 19 19.93 -1.13 -9.31
C LYS A 19 18.43 -1.32 -9.11
N PHE A 20 18.03 -1.91 -8.00
CA PHE A 20 16.62 -2.04 -7.64
C PHE A 20 16.17 -0.83 -6.85
N LEU A 21 15.22 -0.03 -7.38
CA LEU A 21 14.66 1.14 -6.69
C LEU A 21 13.75 0.74 -5.53
N ASN A 22 13.02 -0.35 -5.68
CA ASN A 22 12.02 -0.81 -4.72
C ASN A 22 12.06 -2.35 -4.62
N PRO A 23 13.05 -2.93 -3.91
CA PRO A 23 13.21 -4.37 -3.79
C PRO A 23 12.05 -4.98 -2.98
N ARG A 24 11.57 -6.13 -3.42
CA ARG A 24 10.42 -6.82 -2.82
C ARG A 24 10.73 -8.27 -2.52
N THR A 25 10.19 -8.74 -1.40
CA THR A 25 10.17 -10.17 -1.08
C THR A 25 9.03 -10.84 -1.84
N ARG A 26 9.33 -11.89 -2.59
CA ARG A 26 8.36 -12.62 -3.40
C ARG A 26 8.01 -13.97 -2.77
N ASN A 27 6.77 -14.43 -3.00
CA ASN A 27 6.37 -15.78 -2.64
C ASN A 27 7.13 -16.80 -3.52
N LYS A 28 7.72 -17.81 -2.90
CA LYS A 28 8.51 -18.86 -3.57
C LYS A 28 7.73 -19.57 -4.68
N VAL A 29 6.44 -19.86 -4.47
CA VAL A 29 5.60 -20.53 -5.48
C VAL A 29 5.48 -19.70 -6.75
N VAL A 30 5.18 -18.41 -6.61
CA VAL A 30 5.06 -17.48 -7.75
C VAL A 30 6.41 -17.31 -8.47
N HIS A 31 7.51 -17.34 -7.73
CA HIS A 31 8.86 -17.29 -8.32
C HIS A 31 9.13 -18.51 -9.19
N GLU A 32 8.82 -19.72 -8.71
CA GLU A 32 8.98 -20.96 -9.47
C GLU A 32 8.10 -20.98 -10.73
N GLU A 33 6.84 -20.51 -10.65
CA GLU A 33 5.96 -20.40 -11.82
C GLU A 33 6.54 -19.50 -12.91
N ILE A 34 7.11 -18.34 -12.54
CA ILE A 34 7.75 -17.42 -13.48
C ILE A 34 8.99 -18.08 -14.11
N LYS A 35 9.84 -18.73 -13.31
CA LYS A 35 11.04 -19.43 -13.74
C LYS A 35 10.72 -20.54 -14.75
N GLU A 36 9.74 -21.40 -14.42
CA GLU A 36 9.29 -22.46 -15.31
C GLU A 36 8.69 -21.93 -16.63
N SER A 37 7.93 -20.83 -16.54
CA SER A 37 7.38 -20.18 -17.73
C SER A 37 8.49 -19.65 -18.66
N ILE A 38 9.51 -18.98 -18.09
CA ILE A 38 10.65 -18.46 -18.85
C ILE A 38 11.47 -19.61 -19.44
N LYS A 39 11.72 -20.68 -18.69
CA LYS A 39 12.42 -21.86 -19.17
C LYS A 39 11.74 -22.52 -20.36
N LYS A 40 10.40 -22.58 -20.36
CA LYS A 40 9.61 -23.23 -21.43
C LYS A 40 9.39 -22.36 -22.67
N ARG A 41 9.21 -21.05 -22.50
CA ARG A 41 8.73 -20.16 -23.58
C ARG A 41 9.67 -19.00 -23.87
N GLY A 42 10.77 -18.89 -23.15
CA GLY A 42 11.62 -17.70 -23.16
C GLY A 42 11.00 -16.50 -22.47
N LEU A 43 11.72 -15.40 -22.43
CA LEU A 43 11.26 -14.14 -21.88
C LEU A 43 10.37 -13.42 -22.90
N SER A 44 9.06 -13.38 -22.66
CA SER A 44 8.07 -12.80 -23.58
C SER A 44 7.97 -11.28 -23.55
N LYS A 45 8.44 -10.62 -22.48
CA LYS A 45 8.39 -9.15 -22.33
C LYS A 45 9.70 -8.63 -21.73
N PRO A 46 10.31 -7.59 -22.33
CA PRO A 46 11.50 -6.96 -21.77
C PRO A 46 11.19 -6.31 -20.40
N ILE A 47 12.20 -6.05 -19.60
CA ILE A 47 12.11 -5.22 -18.41
C ILE A 47 12.08 -3.74 -18.80
N SER A 48 11.68 -2.87 -17.86
CA SER A 48 11.77 -1.42 -18.04
C SER A 48 12.77 -0.87 -17.03
N VAL A 49 13.70 -0.06 -17.52
CA VAL A 49 14.75 0.55 -16.72
C VAL A 49 14.89 2.03 -17.07
N ARG A 50 15.47 2.83 -16.18
CA ARG A 50 15.98 4.17 -16.40
C ARG A 50 17.50 4.13 -16.44
N ALA A 51 18.13 4.91 -17.32
CA ALA A 51 19.57 5.10 -17.30
C ALA A 51 19.96 5.91 -16.02
N ILE A 52 21.03 5.47 -15.37
CA ILE A 52 21.66 6.19 -14.23
C ILE A 52 23.16 6.19 -14.45
N ASP A 53 23.86 7.11 -13.80
CA ASP A 53 25.31 7.22 -13.81
C ASP A 53 25.82 7.08 -12.38
N GLU A 54 25.90 5.83 -11.91
CA GLU A 54 26.47 5.47 -10.61
C GLU A 54 27.65 4.50 -10.82
N ASP A 55 28.64 4.50 -9.96
CA ASP A 55 29.89 3.74 -10.13
C ASP A 55 29.65 2.24 -10.44
N ASP A 56 28.73 1.61 -9.72
CA ASP A 56 28.45 0.18 -9.87
C ASP A 56 27.26 -0.13 -10.79
N PHE A 57 26.36 0.83 -11.00
CA PHE A 57 25.11 0.62 -11.71
C PHE A 57 24.94 1.60 -12.87
N LYS A 58 24.48 1.08 -14.01
CA LYS A 58 24.14 1.89 -15.20
C LYS A 58 22.64 2.07 -15.39
N TYR A 59 21.84 1.28 -14.70
CA TYR A 59 20.40 1.26 -14.86
C TYR A 59 19.67 1.14 -13.52
N ALA A 60 18.57 1.85 -13.37
CA ALA A 60 17.63 1.69 -12.26
C ALA A 60 16.38 0.96 -12.74
N LEU A 61 15.99 -0.10 -12.05
CA LEU A 61 14.84 -0.94 -12.41
C LEU A 61 13.53 -0.21 -12.12
N ILE A 62 12.71 0.00 -13.15
CA ILE A 62 11.33 0.47 -13.01
C ILE A 62 10.39 -0.72 -12.82
N CYS A 63 10.51 -1.74 -13.70
CA CYS A 63 9.57 -2.86 -13.74
C CYS A 63 10.26 -4.14 -14.21
N GLY A 64 9.98 -5.25 -13.53
CA GLY A 64 10.42 -6.57 -13.98
C GLY A 64 11.30 -7.35 -13.02
N GLN A 65 11.36 -7.01 -11.72
CA GLN A 65 12.17 -7.70 -10.72
C GLN A 65 12.05 -9.23 -10.79
N GLY A 66 10.82 -9.79 -10.90
CA GLY A 66 10.64 -11.25 -10.94
C GLY A 66 11.19 -11.91 -12.20
N ARG A 67 11.33 -11.17 -13.30
CA ARG A 67 11.98 -11.66 -14.53
C ARG A 67 13.49 -11.71 -14.35
N ILE A 68 14.07 -10.69 -13.70
CA ILE A 68 15.48 -10.66 -13.33
C ILE A 68 15.81 -11.83 -12.39
N GLU A 69 15.08 -11.98 -11.30
CA GLU A 69 15.27 -13.04 -10.31
C GLU A 69 15.19 -14.43 -10.94
N ALA A 70 14.22 -14.64 -11.85
CA ALA A 70 14.06 -15.91 -12.54
C ALA A 70 15.20 -16.19 -13.53
N LEU A 71 15.67 -15.20 -14.28
CA LEU A 71 16.81 -15.34 -15.19
C LEU A 71 18.12 -15.60 -14.44
N VAL A 72 18.37 -14.90 -13.34
CA VAL A 72 19.51 -15.17 -12.45
C VAL A 72 19.46 -16.61 -11.93
N ALA A 73 18.29 -17.10 -11.51
CA ALA A 73 18.10 -18.48 -11.07
C ALA A 73 18.27 -19.53 -12.19
N LEU A 74 18.19 -19.11 -13.47
CA LEU A 74 18.48 -19.92 -14.65
C LEU A 74 19.92 -19.79 -15.13
N GLY A 75 20.76 -18.97 -14.48
CA GLY A 75 22.17 -18.76 -14.82
C GLY A 75 22.41 -17.71 -15.89
N GLU A 76 21.40 -16.93 -16.27
CA GLU A 76 21.52 -15.87 -17.25
C GLU A 76 22.14 -14.61 -16.64
N THR A 77 22.99 -13.93 -17.42
CA THR A 77 23.68 -12.69 -17.02
C THR A 77 23.19 -11.45 -17.75
N ILE A 78 22.40 -11.64 -18.82
CA ILE A 78 21.92 -10.60 -19.72
C ILE A 78 20.38 -10.66 -19.78
N ILE A 79 19.74 -9.49 -19.91
CA ILE A 79 18.29 -9.39 -20.00
C ILE A 79 17.87 -8.34 -21.03
N PRO A 80 16.84 -8.62 -21.88
CA PRO A 80 16.27 -7.60 -22.75
C PRO A 80 15.53 -6.53 -21.94
N ALA A 81 15.84 -5.26 -22.21
CA ALA A 81 15.32 -4.11 -21.51
C ALA A 81 14.89 -2.99 -22.46
N ILE A 82 13.93 -2.19 -22.02
CA ILE A 82 13.56 -0.92 -22.61
C ILE A 82 14.06 0.18 -21.68
N ILE A 83 14.84 1.12 -22.20
CA ILE A 83 15.26 2.30 -21.46
C ILE A 83 14.13 3.34 -21.54
N ARG A 84 13.71 3.85 -20.37
CA ARG A 84 12.79 4.97 -20.24
C ARG A 84 13.55 6.24 -19.90
N ASP A 85 13.33 7.28 -20.71
CA ASP A 85 13.83 8.62 -20.43
C ASP A 85 12.84 9.33 -19.51
N VAL A 86 13.02 9.16 -18.21
CA VAL A 86 12.14 9.68 -17.16
C VAL A 86 12.98 10.13 -15.95
N SER A 87 12.45 11.04 -15.14
CA SER A 87 13.08 11.46 -13.90
C SER A 87 13.18 10.28 -12.89
N GLU A 88 13.97 10.46 -11.84
CA GLU A 88 14.05 9.44 -10.77
C GLU A 88 12.72 9.29 -10.03
N GLU A 89 12.04 10.40 -9.78
CA GLU A 89 10.74 10.46 -9.15
C GLU A 89 9.70 9.71 -9.98
N ASP A 90 9.63 9.99 -11.29
CA ASP A 90 8.71 9.32 -12.20
C ASP A 90 9.00 7.82 -12.31
N ALA A 91 10.27 7.43 -12.42
CA ALA A 91 10.68 6.03 -12.47
C ALA A 91 10.23 5.27 -11.20
N TYR A 92 10.35 5.91 -10.04
CA TYR A 92 9.89 5.33 -8.79
C TYR A 92 8.37 5.20 -8.74
N VAL A 93 7.64 6.27 -9.11
CA VAL A 93 6.17 6.25 -9.20
C VAL A 93 5.70 5.17 -10.17
N MET A 94 6.30 5.08 -11.36
CA MET A 94 5.99 4.00 -12.32
C MET A 94 6.21 2.61 -11.75
N SER A 95 7.26 2.41 -10.95
CA SER A 95 7.53 1.16 -10.23
C SER A 95 6.42 0.80 -9.22
N LEU A 96 5.87 1.80 -8.52
CA LEU A 96 4.76 1.62 -7.60
C LEU A 96 3.45 1.27 -8.33
N VAL A 97 3.15 2.01 -9.39
CA VAL A 97 1.92 1.82 -10.21
C VAL A 97 1.87 0.44 -10.85
N GLU A 98 2.98 0.00 -11.44
CA GLU A 98 3.05 -1.32 -12.07
C GLU A 98 2.70 -2.44 -11.07
N ASN A 99 3.11 -2.25 -9.82
CA ASN A 99 2.81 -3.20 -8.76
C ASN A 99 1.33 -3.23 -8.38
N ILE A 100 0.69 -2.08 -8.29
CA ILE A 100 -0.74 -1.95 -7.99
C ILE A 100 -1.58 -2.56 -9.13
N ALA A 101 -1.20 -2.31 -10.39
CA ALA A 101 -1.96 -2.74 -11.56
C ALA A 101 -1.97 -4.26 -11.77
N ARG A 102 -0.96 -4.98 -11.30
CA ARG A 102 -0.85 -6.44 -11.50
C ARG A 102 -1.72 -7.29 -10.60
N ARG A 103 -2.00 -6.82 -9.39
CA ARG A 103 -2.78 -7.54 -8.36
C ARG A 103 -3.59 -6.53 -7.57
N ARG A 104 -4.67 -6.98 -6.96
CA ARG A 104 -5.24 -6.25 -5.82
C ARG A 104 -4.18 -6.28 -4.71
N PRO A 105 -3.54 -5.17 -4.38
CA PRO A 105 -2.48 -5.15 -3.36
C PRO A 105 -3.07 -5.58 -2.02
N ARG A 106 -2.25 -6.19 -1.18
CA ARG A 106 -2.63 -6.43 0.21
C ARG A 106 -2.80 -5.10 0.93
N SER A 107 -3.55 -5.10 2.03
CA SER A 107 -3.82 -3.88 2.81
C SER A 107 -2.55 -3.12 3.22
N ASN A 108 -1.53 -3.84 3.67
CA ASN A 108 -0.24 -3.29 4.04
C ASN A 108 0.56 -2.73 2.85
N GLU A 109 0.53 -3.42 1.71
CA GLU A 109 1.20 -2.96 0.49
C GLU A 109 0.57 -1.66 -0.02
N LEU A 110 -0.77 -1.57 -0.05
CA LEU A 110 -1.48 -0.37 -0.46
C LEU A 110 -1.23 0.80 0.49
N LEU A 111 -1.28 0.56 1.80
CA LEU A 111 -0.98 1.57 2.80
C LEU A 111 0.41 2.16 2.60
N GLN A 112 1.42 1.29 2.42
CA GLN A 112 2.81 1.72 2.22
C GLN A 112 2.98 2.54 0.93
N VAL A 113 2.37 2.08 -0.18
CA VAL A 113 2.45 2.80 -1.46
C VAL A 113 1.86 4.20 -1.37
N ILE A 114 0.68 4.36 -0.75
CA ILE A 114 0.05 5.68 -0.59
C ILE A 114 0.90 6.56 0.34
N LYS A 115 1.44 5.98 1.43
CA LYS A 115 2.36 6.68 2.33
C LYS A 115 3.60 7.21 1.61
N ASP A 116 4.24 6.38 0.77
CA ASP A 116 5.43 6.77 0.01
C ASP A 116 5.13 7.88 -0.99
N MET A 117 3.98 7.82 -1.69
CA MET A 117 3.54 8.88 -2.59
C MET A 117 3.27 10.19 -1.85
N LYS A 118 2.63 10.12 -0.68
CA LYS A 118 2.36 11.29 0.17
C LYS A 118 3.66 11.94 0.68
N ILE A 119 4.64 11.15 1.14
CA ILE A 119 5.95 11.65 1.59
C ILE A 119 6.67 12.40 0.46
N ARG A 120 6.47 11.98 -0.79
CA ARG A 120 7.01 12.65 -1.99
C ARG A 120 6.23 13.90 -2.41
N GLY A 121 5.20 14.28 -1.67
CA GLY A 121 4.44 15.51 -1.88
C GLY A 121 3.31 15.41 -2.90
N LEU A 122 2.92 14.19 -3.36
CA LEU A 122 1.79 14.03 -4.26
C LEU A 122 0.47 14.33 -3.51
N SER A 123 -0.42 15.05 -4.18
CA SER A 123 -1.77 15.32 -3.72
C SER A 123 -2.68 14.08 -3.81
N ASP A 124 -3.78 14.06 -3.07
CA ASP A 124 -4.78 12.99 -3.12
C ASP A 124 -5.33 12.77 -4.56
N SER A 125 -5.44 13.85 -5.34
CA SER A 125 -5.90 13.79 -6.73
C SER A 125 -4.88 13.09 -7.63
N GLU A 126 -3.60 13.46 -7.53
CA GLU A 126 -2.52 12.84 -8.30
C GLU A 126 -2.37 11.36 -7.92
N ILE A 127 -2.42 11.03 -6.62
CA ILE A 127 -2.39 9.63 -6.16
C ILE A 127 -3.59 8.85 -6.72
N SER A 128 -4.78 9.45 -6.74
CA SER A 128 -6.00 8.87 -7.31
C SER A 128 -5.84 8.56 -8.80
N GLU A 129 -5.35 9.51 -9.58
CA GLU A 129 -5.11 9.37 -11.01
C GLU A 129 -4.06 8.27 -11.30
N ILE A 130 -2.96 8.28 -10.56
CA ILE A 130 -1.86 7.33 -10.71
C ILE A 130 -2.27 5.91 -10.34
N THR A 131 -3.01 5.74 -9.22
CA THR A 131 -3.32 4.42 -8.66
C THR A 131 -4.63 3.83 -9.18
N GLY A 132 -5.52 4.66 -9.75
CA GLY A 132 -6.87 4.27 -10.18
C GLY A 132 -7.86 4.09 -9.02
N TYR A 133 -7.48 4.37 -7.77
CA TYR A 133 -8.41 4.43 -6.64
C TYR A 133 -9.14 5.77 -6.62
N SER A 134 -10.37 5.82 -6.09
CA SER A 134 -11.08 7.09 -5.95
C SER A 134 -10.37 8.05 -5.00
N SER A 135 -10.42 9.36 -5.29
CA SER A 135 -9.83 10.40 -4.45
C SER A 135 -10.33 10.35 -3.01
N ASN A 136 -11.63 10.05 -2.80
CA ASN A 136 -12.21 9.85 -1.47
C ASN A 136 -11.58 8.68 -0.71
N TRP A 137 -11.20 7.61 -1.41
CA TRP A 137 -10.53 6.47 -0.79
C TRP A 137 -9.10 6.82 -0.41
N VAL A 138 -8.35 7.47 -1.30
CA VAL A 138 -7.00 7.98 -1.04
C VAL A 138 -6.99 8.93 0.15
N SER A 139 -7.91 9.92 0.19
CA SER A 139 -8.07 10.85 1.30
C SER A 139 -8.37 10.13 2.63
N SER A 140 -9.18 9.08 2.57
CA SER A 140 -9.49 8.27 3.76
C SER A 140 -8.26 7.51 4.29
N ILE A 141 -7.38 7.04 3.40
CA ILE A 141 -6.13 6.39 3.79
C ILE A 141 -5.14 7.43 4.34
N ASN A 142 -5.06 8.61 3.72
CA ASN A 142 -4.21 9.69 4.22
C ASN A 142 -4.67 10.17 5.61
N MET A 143 -5.99 10.26 5.85
CA MET A 143 -6.54 10.52 7.18
C MET A 143 -6.13 9.42 8.19
N LEU A 144 -6.16 8.15 7.79
CA LEU A 144 -5.69 7.05 8.64
C LEU A 144 -4.19 7.18 8.96
N LEU A 145 -3.37 7.58 8.00
CA LEU A 145 -1.94 7.82 8.22
C LEU A 145 -1.66 8.98 9.16
N ASP A 146 -2.49 10.03 9.12
CA ASP A 146 -2.32 11.24 9.92
C ASP A 146 -2.91 11.12 11.35
N LYS A 147 -4.03 10.42 11.49
CA LYS A 147 -4.83 10.34 12.72
C LYS A 147 -4.95 8.94 13.31
N GLY A 148 -4.45 7.94 12.59
CA GLY A 148 -4.50 6.57 13.07
C GLY A 148 -3.53 6.34 14.20
N GLU A 149 -4.00 5.73 15.29
CA GLU A 149 -3.13 5.30 16.34
C GLU A 149 -2.07 4.31 15.88
N HIS A 150 -0.92 4.33 16.53
CA HIS A 150 0.20 3.43 16.20
C HIS A 150 -0.22 1.95 16.21
N LYS A 151 -1.08 1.55 17.14
CA LYS A 151 -1.60 0.16 17.21
C LYS A 151 -2.44 -0.19 16.00
N LEU A 152 -3.29 0.74 15.53
CA LEU A 152 -4.16 0.56 14.38
C LEU A 152 -3.35 0.40 13.08
N LEU A 153 -2.37 1.27 12.86
CA LEU A 153 -1.44 1.18 11.73
C LEU A 153 -0.65 -0.12 11.76
N SER A 154 -0.10 -0.49 12.91
CA SER A 154 0.65 -1.73 13.12
C SER A 154 -0.21 -2.99 12.87
N ALA A 155 -1.50 -2.97 13.19
CA ALA A 155 -2.42 -4.08 12.89
C ALA A 155 -2.65 -4.25 11.38
N VAL A 156 -2.72 -3.14 10.62
CA VAL A 156 -2.81 -3.18 9.15
C VAL A 156 -1.50 -3.67 8.53
N GLU A 157 -0.36 -3.17 9.00
CA GLU A 157 0.96 -3.56 8.50
C GLU A 157 1.23 -5.05 8.70
N ARG A 158 0.83 -5.60 9.84
CA ARG A 158 0.91 -7.05 10.13
C ARG A 158 -0.13 -7.88 9.37
N GLY A 159 -1.09 -7.26 8.72
CA GLY A 159 -2.17 -7.95 7.99
C GLY A 159 -3.28 -8.50 8.88
N ASN A 160 -3.31 -8.15 10.16
CA ASN A 160 -4.33 -8.58 11.12
C ASN A 160 -5.63 -7.81 10.94
N LEU A 161 -5.56 -6.55 10.48
CA LEU A 161 -6.72 -5.70 10.26
C LEU A 161 -6.82 -5.27 8.78
N PRO A 162 -7.96 -5.52 8.11
CA PRO A 162 -8.21 -5.00 6.77
C PRO A 162 -8.17 -3.47 6.72
N LEU A 163 -7.57 -2.89 5.70
CA LEU A 163 -7.37 -1.44 5.55
C LEU A 163 -8.69 -0.66 5.64
N TYR A 164 -9.78 -1.17 5.04
CA TYR A 164 -11.08 -0.49 5.08
C TYR A 164 -11.66 -0.40 6.51
N LEU A 165 -11.38 -1.39 7.37
CA LEU A 165 -11.77 -1.35 8.78
C LEU A 165 -10.92 -0.35 9.57
N ALA A 166 -9.61 -0.34 9.33
CA ALA A 166 -8.71 0.62 9.94
C ALA A 166 -9.14 2.07 9.63
N VAL A 167 -9.51 2.34 8.37
CA VAL A 167 -10.10 3.64 7.97
C VAL A 167 -11.39 3.94 8.74
N GLN A 168 -12.24 2.94 8.98
CA GLN A 168 -13.46 3.16 9.77
C GLN A 168 -13.15 3.42 11.26
N PHE A 169 -12.16 2.75 11.84
CA PHE A 169 -11.75 2.95 13.22
C PHE A 169 -11.09 4.32 13.41
N ALA A 170 -10.19 4.74 12.50
CA ALA A 170 -9.56 6.05 12.53
C ALA A 170 -10.55 7.23 12.45
N ARG A 171 -11.79 6.99 12.03
CA ARG A 171 -12.88 7.99 12.04
C ARG A 171 -13.57 8.13 13.41
N CYS A 172 -13.22 7.30 14.39
CA CYS A 172 -13.72 7.48 15.76
C CYS A 172 -13.06 8.70 16.39
N GLU A 173 -13.84 9.44 17.20
CA GLU A 173 -13.40 10.72 17.77
C GLU A 173 -12.32 10.57 18.86
N THR A 174 -12.20 9.40 19.47
CA THR A 174 -11.28 9.17 20.59
C THR A 174 -10.39 7.97 20.33
N GLU A 175 -9.14 8.06 20.81
CA GLU A 175 -8.17 6.97 20.76
C GLU A 175 -8.68 5.73 21.53
N GLU A 176 -9.35 5.95 22.67
CA GLU A 176 -9.95 4.87 23.45
C GLU A 176 -10.97 4.06 22.63
N ALA A 177 -11.78 4.72 21.79
CA ALA A 177 -12.74 4.03 20.93
C ALA A 177 -12.04 3.25 19.79
N GLN A 178 -10.94 3.79 19.27
CA GLN A 178 -10.13 3.08 18.25
C GLN A 178 -9.48 1.81 18.85
N ASP A 179 -8.92 1.92 20.07
CA ASP A 179 -8.31 0.81 20.79
C ASP A 179 -9.32 -0.29 21.10
N ILE A 180 -10.48 0.05 21.65
CA ILE A 180 -11.54 -0.91 21.98
C ILE A 180 -12.01 -1.66 20.74
N LEU A 181 -12.22 -0.97 19.62
CA LEU A 181 -12.65 -1.59 18.37
C LEU A 181 -11.57 -2.52 17.79
N THR A 182 -10.31 -2.10 17.86
CA THR A 182 -9.18 -2.90 17.40
C THR A 182 -9.04 -4.18 18.23
N GLU A 183 -9.07 -4.05 19.55
CA GLU A 183 -8.99 -5.18 20.48
C GLU A 183 -10.18 -6.14 20.34
N ALA A 184 -11.39 -5.62 20.22
CA ALA A 184 -12.58 -6.43 20.02
C ALA A 184 -12.55 -7.20 18.69
N TYR A 185 -11.98 -6.58 17.64
CA TYR A 185 -11.79 -7.24 16.36
C TYR A 185 -10.73 -8.35 16.44
N ASP A 186 -9.58 -8.07 17.05
CA ASP A 186 -8.49 -9.04 17.23
C ASP A 186 -8.95 -10.26 18.06
N LYS A 187 -9.73 -10.03 19.11
CA LYS A 187 -10.35 -11.08 19.93
C LYS A 187 -11.54 -11.78 19.25
N LYS A 188 -11.91 -11.39 18.01
CA LYS A 188 -13.05 -11.91 17.25
C LYS A 188 -14.41 -11.75 17.94
N LEU A 189 -14.54 -10.79 18.85
CA LEU A 189 -15.80 -10.46 19.54
C LEU A 189 -16.78 -9.74 18.61
N ILE A 190 -16.26 -8.99 17.62
CA ILE A 190 -17.05 -8.26 16.62
C ILE A 190 -16.71 -8.74 15.21
N LYS A 191 -17.72 -8.74 14.33
CA LYS A 191 -17.56 -9.03 12.91
C LYS A 191 -17.55 -7.72 12.12
N SER A 192 -16.92 -7.73 10.95
CA SER A 192 -16.84 -6.56 10.07
C SER A 192 -18.19 -5.89 9.79
N ARG A 193 -19.29 -6.65 9.71
CA ARG A 193 -20.65 -6.15 9.49
C ARG A 193 -21.22 -5.36 10.69
N ASP A 194 -20.74 -5.61 11.89
CA ASP A 194 -21.28 -5.04 13.12
C ASP A 194 -20.62 -3.68 13.46
N ILE A 195 -19.45 -3.41 12.86
CA ILE A 195 -18.62 -2.25 13.15
C ILE A 195 -19.33 -0.92 12.90
N ILE A 196 -20.13 -0.83 11.84
CA ILE A 196 -20.88 0.41 11.54
C ILE A 196 -21.88 0.75 12.66
N LYS A 197 -22.57 -0.28 13.19
CA LYS A 197 -23.53 -0.12 14.28
C LYS A 197 -22.84 0.27 15.59
N ILE A 198 -21.72 -0.42 15.90
CA ILE A 198 -20.95 -0.17 17.12
C ILE A 198 -20.37 1.24 17.09
N LYS A 199 -19.79 1.66 15.98
CA LYS A 199 -19.28 3.02 15.77
C LYS A 199 -20.38 4.08 16.00
N TYR A 200 -21.58 3.85 15.47
CA TYR A 200 -22.71 4.76 15.68
C TYR A 200 -23.04 4.88 17.16
N ILE A 201 -23.08 3.78 17.90
CA ILE A 201 -23.34 3.77 19.36
C ILE A 201 -22.24 4.49 20.13
N LEU A 202 -20.97 4.25 19.80
CA LEU A 202 -19.83 4.91 20.44
C LEU A 202 -19.86 6.43 20.21
N ASN A 203 -20.13 6.87 18.98
CA ASN A 203 -20.23 8.29 18.67
C ASN A 203 -21.43 8.96 19.38
N GLN A 204 -22.56 8.26 19.51
CA GLN A 204 -23.70 8.80 20.27
C GLN A 204 -23.37 8.98 21.76
N ARG A 205 -22.63 8.07 22.37
CA ARG A 205 -22.20 8.17 23.77
C ARG A 205 -21.27 9.37 24.01
N THR A 206 -20.32 9.62 23.07
CA THR A 206 -19.42 10.78 23.14
C THR A 206 -20.16 12.11 22.95
N VAL A 207 -21.11 12.18 22.03
CA VAL A 207 -21.96 13.36 21.82
C VAL A 207 -22.90 13.61 23.03
N GLY A 208 -23.51 12.56 23.57
CA GLY A 208 -24.35 12.65 24.78
C GLY A 208 -23.59 13.20 25.98
N ASN A 209 -22.33 12.80 26.17
CA ASN A 209 -21.48 13.37 27.26
C ASN A 209 -21.10 14.83 27.01
N LYS A 210 -20.93 15.30 25.78
CA LYS A 210 -20.70 16.72 25.45
C LYS A 210 -21.96 17.56 25.67
N GLY A 211 -23.13 17.02 25.31
CA GLY A 211 -24.41 17.70 25.53
C GLY A 211 -24.78 17.84 27.02
N ALA A 212 -24.52 16.83 27.83
CA ALA A 212 -24.75 16.87 29.28
C ALA A 212 -23.85 17.89 29.99
N LYS A 213 -22.60 18.09 29.54
CA LYS A 213 -21.72 19.15 30.05
C LYS A 213 -22.23 20.56 29.71
N ALA A 214 -22.79 20.75 28.52
CA ALA A 214 -23.34 22.05 28.10
C ALA A 214 -24.62 22.41 28.82
N ALA A 215 -25.38 21.43 29.30
CA ALA A 215 -26.63 21.64 30.07
C ALA A 215 -26.43 21.79 31.59
N GLY A 216 -25.18 21.82 32.08
CA GLY A 216 -24.92 22.02 33.52
C GLY A 216 -25.24 20.82 34.42
N PHE A 217 -25.59 19.69 33.84
CA PHE A 217 -25.80 18.47 34.61
C PHE A 217 -24.44 17.82 34.93
N TYR A 218 -24.12 17.74 36.23
CA TYR A 218 -22.99 16.96 36.73
C TYR A 218 -23.27 15.48 36.53
N TYR A 219 -22.79 14.94 35.40
CA TYR A 219 -22.76 13.49 35.20
C TYR A 219 -21.57 12.94 35.99
N HIS A 220 -21.80 12.04 36.93
CA HIS A 220 -20.74 11.22 37.49
C HIS A 220 -20.05 10.48 36.34
N LYS A 221 -18.74 10.70 36.17
CA LYS A 221 -17.91 9.88 35.28
C LYS A 221 -18.17 8.43 35.67
N PRO A 222 -18.53 7.53 34.72
CA PRO A 222 -18.57 6.12 35.03
C PRO A 222 -17.15 5.72 35.48
N SER A 223 -17.07 5.17 36.70
CA SER A 223 -15.81 4.78 37.34
C SER A 223 -15.13 3.56 36.68
N LYS A 224 -15.70 3.04 35.65
CA LYS A 224 -15.22 1.87 34.93
C LYS A 224 -14.84 2.21 33.49
N ARG A 225 -13.59 1.96 33.10
CA ARG A 225 -13.18 1.93 31.70
C ARG A 225 -13.98 0.84 31.00
N MET A 226 -14.57 1.15 29.84
CA MET A 226 -15.19 0.13 28.98
C MET A 226 -14.13 -0.84 28.53
N THR A 227 -14.47 -2.12 28.56
CA THR A 227 -13.63 -3.19 28.02
C THR A 227 -14.17 -3.64 26.66
N ALA A 228 -13.36 -4.37 25.91
CA ALA A 228 -13.76 -4.91 24.61
C ALA A 228 -14.89 -5.93 24.69
N GLU A 229 -15.24 -6.40 25.90
CA GLU A 229 -16.30 -7.39 26.18
C GLU A 229 -17.66 -6.74 26.50
N GLU A 230 -17.70 -5.45 26.85
CA GLU A 230 -18.90 -4.64 27.07
C GLU A 230 -19.38 -3.98 25.76
#